data_568f16b589d6c95f419212c963dc12c2
#
_entry.id   568f16b589d6c95f419212c963dc12c2
#
_cell.length_a   1.000
_cell.length_b   1.000
_cell.length_c   1.000
_cell.angle_alpha   90.00
_cell.angle_beta   90.00
_cell.angle_gamma   90.00
#
_symmetry.space_group_name_H-M   'P 1'
#
loop_
_entity.id
_entity.type
_entity.pdbx_description
1 polymer ?
#
loop_
_entity_poly.entity_id
_entity_poly.type
_entity_poly.pdbx_seq_one_letter_code
_entity_poly.pdbx_strand_id
1 'polypeptide(L)'
;MAGLTIRIAGNTEAPCYFAIRSMGYDFAVFCHETTKDEYIWTYEATKEGRLFSATTIQELLGLIAMWEQRGDDWRADPDEGDEYLSLRDSAPVYDLDGDEAPPPIDAEL
;
A
#
# COMPACT_ATOMS: atom_id res chain seq x y z
N MET A 1 20.41 -15.96 -9.28
CA MET A 1 20.00 -16.39 -7.93
C MET A 1 19.38 -15.23 -7.19
N ALA A 2 18.23 -15.46 -6.61
CA ALA A 2 17.60 -14.44 -5.82
C ALA A 2 18.32 -14.28 -4.49
N GLY A 3 18.78 -13.10 -4.18
CA GLY A 3 19.49 -12.86 -2.95
C GLY A 3 18.59 -12.47 -1.78
N LEU A 4 17.38 -11.95 -2.07
CA LEU A 4 16.57 -11.38 -1.01
C LEU A 4 15.08 -11.44 -1.39
N THR A 5 14.25 -11.84 -0.44
CA THR A 5 12.80 -11.77 -0.57
C THR A 5 12.26 -11.07 0.66
N ILE A 6 11.43 -10.04 0.44
CA ILE A 6 10.81 -9.30 1.53
C ILE A 6 9.29 -9.39 1.36
N ARG A 7 8.61 -9.77 2.42
CA ARG A 7 7.15 -9.81 2.45
C ARG A 7 6.63 -9.05 3.66
N ILE A 8 5.43 -8.54 3.54
CA ILE A 8 4.80 -7.84 4.65
C ILE A 8 4.58 -8.82 5.81
N ALA A 9 5.06 -8.43 6.98
CA ALA A 9 4.89 -9.16 8.22
C ALA A 9 5.03 -8.17 9.37
N GLY A 10 4.76 -8.58 10.59
CA GLY A 10 4.89 -7.71 11.75
C GLY A 10 6.29 -7.13 11.92
N ASN A 11 7.31 -7.87 11.51
CA ASN A 11 8.68 -7.41 11.64
C ASN A 11 9.10 -6.36 10.60
N THR A 12 8.22 -5.96 9.67
CA THR A 12 8.52 -4.89 8.72
C THR A 12 8.04 -3.53 9.22
N GLU A 13 7.29 -3.46 10.32
CA GLU A 13 6.74 -2.19 10.80
C GLU A 13 7.83 -1.22 11.28
N ALA A 14 8.70 -1.66 12.16
CA ALA A 14 9.77 -0.79 12.67
C ALA A 14 10.72 -0.34 11.56
N PRO A 15 11.19 -1.21 10.65
CA PRO A 15 11.97 -0.75 9.51
C PRO A 15 11.25 0.30 8.66
N CYS A 16 9.94 0.18 8.44
CA CYS A 16 9.18 1.19 7.71
C CYS A 16 9.19 2.53 8.44
N TYR A 17 9.01 2.52 9.76
CA TYR A 17 9.06 3.72 10.57
C TYR A 17 10.42 4.43 10.42
N PHE A 18 11.50 3.70 10.57
CA PHE A 18 12.83 4.30 10.48
C PHE A 18 13.15 4.78 9.06
N ALA A 19 12.64 4.09 8.03
CA ALA A 19 12.78 4.55 6.65
C ALA A 19 12.07 5.89 6.46
N ILE A 20 10.85 6.02 6.95
CA ILE A 20 10.09 7.28 6.86
C ILE A 20 10.82 8.41 7.57
N ARG A 21 11.34 8.14 8.78
CA ARG A 21 12.08 9.14 9.52
C ARG A 21 13.36 9.55 8.80
N SER A 22 14.09 8.60 8.23
CA SER A 22 15.33 8.92 7.53
C SER A 22 15.11 9.70 6.24
N MET A 23 13.89 9.65 5.68
CA MET A 23 13.54 10.49 4.53
C MET A 23 13.16 11.92 4.94
N GLY A 24 13.20 12.22 6.23
CA GLY A 24 13.00 13.59 6.72
C GLY A 24 11.57 13.95 7.06
N TYR A 25 10.70 12.94 7.23
CA TYR A 25 9.31 13.20 7.59
C TYR A 25 9.13 13.25 9.11
N ASP A 26 8.26 14.13 9.55
CA ASP A 26 7.70 14.07 10.90
C ASP A 26 6.64 12.98 10.92
N PHE A 27 6.57 12.25 12.03
CA PHE A 27 5.72 11.06 12.12
C PHE A 27 4.80 11.15 13.33
N ALA A 28 3.56 10.74 13.15
CA ALA A 28 2.61 10.61 14.23
C ALA A 28 1.81 9.33 14.08
N VAL A 29 1.48 8.71 15.18
CA VAL A 29 0.58 7.54 15.20
C VAL A 29 -0.43 7.74 16.32
N PHE A 30 -1.68 7.44 16.04
CA PHE A 30 -2.72 7.54 17.05
C PHE A 30 -3.80 6.49 16.80
N CYS A 31 -4.58 6.26 17.84
CA CYS A 31 -5.62 5.26 17.83
C CYS A 31 -6.94 5.94 18.16
N HIS A 32 -7.95 5.67 17.36
CA HIS A 32 -9.29 6.21 17.58
C HIS A 32 -10.27 5.09 17.88
N GLU A 33 -11.15 5.33 18.83
CA GLU A 33 -12.29 4.46 19.04
C GLU A 33 -13.34 4.78 17.98
N THR A 34 -13.73 3.81 17.18
CA THR A 34 -14.73 3.97 16.12
C THR A 34 -16.12 3.63 16.62
N THR A 35 -16.24 2.54 17.37
CA THR A 35 -17.42 2.17 18.11
C THR A 35 -16.95 1.66 19.46
N LYS A 36 -17.90 1.41 20.38
CA LYS A 36 -17.53 0.93 21.71
C LYS A 36 -16.65 -0.32 21.58
N ASP A 37 -15.45 -0.25 22.13
CA ASP A 37 -14.45 -1.32 22.17
C ASP A 37 -13.84 -1.67 20.81
N GLU A 38 -14.08 -0.85 19.77
CA GLU A 38 -13.42 -1.02 18.48
C GLU A 38 -12.55 0.17 18.17
N TYR A 39 -11.32 -0.08 17.69
CA TYR A 39 -10.31 0.96 17.49
C TYR A 39 -9.71 0.85 16.10
N ILE A 40 -9.31 2.01 15.56
CA ILE A 40 -8.55 2.06 14.32
C ILE A 40 -7.25 2.83 14.56
N TRP A 41 -6.16 2.32 14.04
CA TRP A 41 -4.87 2.99 14.08
C TRP A 41 -4.69 3.84 12.85
N THR A 42 -4.12 5.04 13.03
CA THR A 42 -3.80 5.94 11.93
C THR A 42 -2.34 6.34 12.04
N TYR A 43 -1.66 6.26 10.93
CA TYR A 43 -0.24 6.61 10.81
C TYR A 43 -0.12 7.79 9.87
N GLU A 44 0.57 8.85 10.30
CA GLU A 44 0.72 10.06 9.52
C GLU A 44 2.17 10.46 9.39
N ALA A 45 2.50 11.02 8.24
CA ALA A 45 3.81 11.58 7.98
C ALA A 45 3.62 12.94 7.31
N THR A 46 4.39 13.93 7.74
CA THR A 46 4.32 15.28 7.19
C THR A 46 5.69 15.78 6.80
N LYS A 47 5.74 16.49 5.68
CA LYS A 47 6.96 17.11 5.19
C LYS A 47 6.59 18.22 4.22
N GLU A 48 7.14 19.41 4.42
CA GLU A 48 7.01 20.53 3.49
C GLU A 48 5.55 20.82 3.13
N GLY A 49 4.68 20.81 4.15
CA GLY A 49 3.28 21.14 3.96
C GLY A 49 2.43 20.00 3.41
N ARG A 50 3.00 18.82 3.22
CA ARG A 50 2.26 17.67 2.70
C ARG A 50 2.01 16.67 3.83
N LEU A 51 0.79 16.18 3.87
CA LEU A 51 0.37 15.19 4.87
C LEU A 51 0.01 13.88 4.17
N PHE A 52 0.58 12.79 4.65
CA PHE A 52 0.25 11.44 4.20
C PHE A 52 -0.37 10.70 5.36
N SER A 53 -1.43 9.94 5.10
CA SER A 53 -2.16 9.25 6.16
C SER A 53 -2.60 7.88 5.67
N ALA A 54 -2.45 6.87 6.52
CA ALA A 54 -2.81 5.49 6.18
C ALA A 54 -3.13 4.72 7.46
N THR A 55 -3.76 3.56 7.29
CA THR A 55 -4.13 2.71 8.42
C THR A 55 -3.07 1.66 8.75
N THR A 56 -2.05 1.52 7.90
CA THR A 56 -0.87 0.73 8.22
C THR A 56 0.38 1.52 7.86
N ILE A 57 1.47 1.23 8.54
CA ILE A 57 2.71 1.96 8.29
C ILE A 57 3.32 1.58 6.94
N GLN A 58 3.10 0.35 6.48
CA GLN A 58 3.56 -0.09 5.18
C GLN A 58 2.83 0.67 4.06
N GLU A 59 1.51 0.86 4.21
CA GLU A 59 0.75 1.66 3.26
C GLU A 59 1.20 3.12 3.27
N LEU A 60 1.51 3.65 4.47
CA LEU A 60 2.02 5.01 4.58
C LEU A 60 3.31 5.18 3.79
N LEU A 61 4.25 4.26 3.95
CA LEU A 61 5.50 4.29 3.19
C LEU A 61 5.21 4.18 1.69
N GLY A 62 4.24 3.36 1.30
CA GLY A 62 3.83 3.24 -0.09
C GLY A 62 3.30 4.54 -0.67
N LEU A 63 2.48 5.29 0.08
CA LEU A 63 1.99 6.60 -0.36
C LEU A 63 3.13 7.58 -0.55
N ILE A 64 4.07 7.59 0.37
CA ILE A 64 5.24 8.47 0.29
C ILE A 64 6.07 8.14 -0.94
N ALA A 65 6.35 6.86 -1.15
CA ALA A 65 7.13 6.41 -2.29
C ALA A 65 6.45 6.76 -3.61
N MET A 66 5.14 6.58 -3.69
CA MET A 66 4.37 6.96 -4.86
C MET A 66 4.51 8.45 -5.15
N TRP A 67 4.32 9.28 -4.13
CA TRP A 67 4.41 10.72 -4.31
C TRP A 67 5.83 11.16 -4.67
N GLU A 68 6.85 10.55 -4.08
CA GLU A 68 8.23 10.90 -4.40
C GLU A 68 8.58 10.56 -5.84
N GLN A 69 7.94 9.57 -6.42
CA GLN A 69 8.13 9.21 -7.84
C GLN A 69 7.29 10.06 -8.77
N ARG A 70 6.07 10.41 -8.38
CA ARG A 70 5.10 11.04 -9.29
C ARG A 70 4.84 12.52 -9.00
N GLY A 71 5.15 13.00 -7.81
CA GLY A 71 4.93 14.39 -7.42
C GLY A 71 3.49 14.69 -7.04
N ASP A 72 3.18 15.98 -6.97
CA ASP A 72 1.85 16.42 -6.53
C ASP A 72 0.74 16.03 -7.51
N ASP A 73 1.08 15.81 -8.77
CA ASP A 73 0.15 15.33 -9.78
C ASP A 73 0.27 13.81 -9.90
N TRP A 74 0.05 13.13 -8.80
CA TRP A 74 0.32 11.70 -8.67
C TRP A 74 -0.75 10.78 -9.28
N ARG A 75 -1.91 11.32 -9.56
CA ARG A 75 -3.03 10.50 -10.03
C ARG A 75 -2.72 9.92 -11.40
N ALA A 76 -3.18 8.68 -11.60
CA ALA A 76 -3.04 8.03 -12.90
C ALA A 76 -3.90 8.73 -13.94
N ASP A 77 -3.38 8.86 -15.16
CA ASP A 77 -4.22 9.26 -16.27
C ASP A 77 -5.10 8.08 -16.73
N PRO A 78 -6.10 8.30 -17.60
CA PRO A 78 -6.99 7.21 -18.03
C PRO A 78 -6.26 6.02 -18.66
N ASP A 79 -5.21 6.27 -19.44
CA ASP A 79 -4.45 5.18 -20.08
C ASP A 79 -3.72 4.33 -19.06
N GLU A 80 -3.13 4.97 -18.06
CA GLU A 80 -2.45 4.26 -16.96
C GLU A 80 -3.46 3.43 -16.17
N GLY A 81 -4.62 3.99 -15.88
CA GLY A 81 -5.67 3.28 -15.16
C GLY A 81 -6.14 2.05 -15.92
N ASP A 82 -6.36 2.20 -17.22
CA ASP A 82 -6.79 1.10 -18.09
C ASP A 82 -5.73 0.01 -18.16
N GLU A 83 -4.46 0.40 -18.26
CA GLU A 83 -3.35 -0.56 -18.29
C GLU A 83 -3.31 -1.37 -17.00
N TYR A 84 -3.45 -0.69 -15.86
CA TYR A 84 -3.43 -1.38 -14.56
C TYR A 84 -4.59 -2.37 -14.42
N LEU A 85 -5.80 -1.94 -14.82
CA LEU A 85 -6.98 -2.81 -14.74
C LEU A 85 -6.83 -4.01 -15.67
N SER A 86 -6.29 -3.81 -16.87
CA SER A 86 -6.02 -4.92 -17.80
C SER A 86 -5.04 -5.91 -17.20
N LEU A 87 -4.01 -5.42 -16.52
CA LEU A 87 -3.04 -6.29 -15.86
C LEU A 87 -3.72 -7.17 -14.81
N ARG A 88 -4.60 -6.58 -13.99
CA ARG A 88 -5.32 -7.33 -12.99
C ARG A 88 -6.28 -8.35 -13.62
N ASP A 89 -6.99 -7.94 -14.66
CA ASP A 89 -7.98 -8.81 -15.30
C ASP A 89 -7.32 -10.01 -15.98
N SER A 90 -6.09 -9.86 -16.43
CA SER A 90 -5.34 -10.95 -17.07
C SER A 90 -4.46 -11.73 -16.11
N ALA A 91 -4.50 -11.41 -14.81
CA ALA A 91 -3.68 -12.11 -13.82
C ALA A 91 -4.08 -13.57 -13.70
N PRO A 92 -3.13 -14.48 -13.60
CA PRO A 92 -3.46 -15.90 -13.41
C PRO A 92 -4.15 -16.08 -12.05
N VAL A 93 -5.11 -17.02 -12.02
CA VAL A 93 -5.82 -17.39 -10.80
C VAL A 93 -5.40 -18.81 -10.44
N TYR A 94 -5.05 -19.05 -9.19
CA TYR A 94 -4.64 -20.36 -8.72
C TYR A 94 -5.65 -20.88 -7.73
N ASP A 95 -5.96 -22.18 -7.80
CA ASP A 95 -6.89 -22.82 -6.89
C ASP A 95 -6.21 -23.14 -5.55
N LEU A 96 -6.95 -23.81 -4.67
CA LEU A 96 -6.45 -24.13 -3.32
C LEU A 96 -5.25 -25.08 -3.34
N ASP A 97 -5.11 -25.85 -4.43
CA ASP A 97 -3.97 -26.78 -4.60
C ASP A 97 -2.77 -26.11 -5.27
N GLY A 98 -2.93 -24.84 -5.68
CA GLY A 98 -1.86 -24.12 -6.37
C GLY A 98 -1.86 -24.31 -7.87
N ASP A 99 -2.88 -24.95 -8.43
CA ASP A 99 -3.01 -25.14 -9.88
C ASP A 99 -3.76 -23.97 -10.48
N GLU A 100 -3.36 -23.57 -11.68
CA GLU A 100 -4.03 -22.47 -12.37
C GLU A 100 -5.48 -22.86 -12.69
N ALA A 101 -6.39 -21.96 -12.35
CA ALA A 101 -7.82 -22.15 -12.51
C ALA A 101 -8.40 -21.13 -13.47
N PRO A 102 -9.60 -21.38 -14.04
CA PRO A 102 -10.26 -20.34 -14.84
C PRO A 102 -10.62 -19.14 -13.97
N PRO A 103 -10.73 -17.94 -14.57
CA PRO A 103 -11.12 -16.74 -13.81
C PRO A 103 -12.48 -16.93 -13.13
N PRO A 104 -12.72 -16.23 -12.02
CA PRO A 104 -14.04 -16.27 -11.39
C PRO A 104 -15.12 -15.82 -12.37
N ILE A 105 -16.31 -16.40 -12.25
CA ILE A 105 -17.43 -16.08 -13.13
C ILE A 105 -17.78 -14.60 -13.07
N ASP A 106 -17.70 -14.01 -11.89
CA ASP A 106 -18.02 -12.60 -11.68
C ASP A 106 -17.13 -11.67 -12.51
N ALA A 107 -15.93 -12.11 -12.84
CA ALA A 107 -15.00 -11.30 -13.62
C ALA A 107 -15.48 -11.07 -15.06
N GLU A 108 -16.45 -11.84 -15.49
CA GLU A 108 -16.98 -11.75 -16.87
C GLU A 108 -18.16 -10.79 -16.99
N LEU A 109 -18.65 -10.28 -15.89
CA LEU A 109 -19.87 -9.45 -15.88
C LEU A 109 -19.57 -7.95 -15.99
#